data_502896114587077e32de40a63d68e7a9
#
_entry.id   502896114587077e32de40a63d68e7a9
#
_cell.length_a   1.000
_cell.length_b   1.000
_cell.length_c   1.000
_cell.angle_alpha   90.00
_cell.angle_beta   90.00
_cell.angle_gamma   90.00
#
_symmetry.space_group_name_H-M   'P 1'
#
loop_
_entity.id
_entity.type
_entity.pdbx_description
1 polymer ?
#
loop_
_entity_poly.entity_id
_entity_poly.type
_entity_poly.pdbx_seq_one_letter_code
_entity_poly.pdbx_strand_id
1 'polypeptide(L)'
;MLRIISGKFRHRLLEIPQSENCRPTMDKIREAVFSSISNDVPNCTFLDLFSGSGAIGIEALSRGAKKVVFNEIDPSTLRTLRKNVSTYDPHFETCVILKKDWQQALIGLSGRGEVFDIVYLDPPYQMAETVNKQAIEMMRDSGLLSPTAIVIAEQTINPEPIDGFTLKIHKYGRKILGTYKLGQEEEDK
;
A
#
# COMPACT_ATOMS: atom_id res chain seq x y z
N MET A 1 -6.88 15.93 10.13
CA MET A 1 -7.50 15.48 8.87
C MET A 1 -6.44 15.45 7.79
N LEU A 2 -6.46 14.43 6.96
CA LEU A 2 -5.62 14.26 5.77
C LEU A 2 -6.40 14.69 4.52
N ARG A 3 -5.72 15.12 3.46
CA ARG A 3 -6.36 15.54 2.22
C ARG A 3 -5.97 14.60 1.07
N ILE A 4 -6.94 14.18 0.26
CA ILE A 4 -6.68 13.43 -0.98
C ILE A 4 -5.99 14.38 -1.98
N ILE A 5 -4.88 13.92 -2.56
CA ILE A 5 -3.95 14.76 -3.33
C ILE A 5 -4.41 14.89 -4.79
N SER A 6 -4.87 13.80 -5.40
CA SER A 6 -5.20 13.79 -6.82
C SER A 6 -6.36 12.85 -7.15
N GLY A 7 -6.81 12.86 -8.41
CA GLY A 7 -7.87 12.00 -8.93
C GLY A 7 -9.28 12.52 -8.66
N LYS A 8 -10.27 11.62 -8.78
CA LYS A 8 -11.71 11.95 -8.71
C LYS A 8 -12.17 12.52 -7.37
N PHE A 9 -11.41 12.27 -6.29
CA PHE A 9 -11.72 12.76 -4.94
C PHE A 9 -10.76 13.86 -4.46
N ARG A 10 -9.98 14.44 -5.35
CA ARG A 10 -9.00 15.48 -5.01
C ARG A 10 -9.58 16.53 -4.07
N HIS A 11 -8.79 16.96 -3.10
CA HIS A 11 -9.09 17.96 -2.06
C HIS A 11 -10.10 17.52 -0.99
N ARG A 12 -10.75 16.36 -1.11
CA ARG A 12 -11.61 15.82 -0.06
C ARG A 12 -10.79 15.38 1.16
N LEU A 13 -11.43 15.40 2.32
CA LEU A 13 -10.79 15.14 3.60
C LEU A 13 -10.98 13.69 4.05
N LEU A 14 -9.93 13.13 4.65
CA LEU A 14 -9.95 11.86 5.35
C LEU A 14 -9.83 12.10 6.86
N GLU A 15 -10.58 11.34 7.64
CA GLU A 15 -10.37 11.28 9.08
C GLU A 15 -9.08 10.49 9.38
N ILE A 16 -8.38 10.90 10.43
CA ILE A 16 -7.22 10.17 10.95
C ILE A 16 -7.52 9.73 12.37
N PRO A 17 -7.06 8.54 12.80
CA PRO A 17 -7.14 8.11 14.18
C PRO A 17 -6.43 9.11 15.10
N GLN A 18 -6.87 9.20 16.35
CA GLN A 18 -6.22 10.10 17.34
C GLN A 18 -4.76 9.72 17.62
N SER A 19 -4.40 8.44 17.38
CA SER A 19 -3.04 7.92 17.49
C SER A 19 -2.13 8.28 16.33
N GLU A 20 -2.69 8.71 15.19
CA GLU A 20 -1.90 9.10 14.02
C GLU A 20 -1.66 10.62 14.03
N ASN A 21 -0.40 11.01 14.06
CA ASN A 21 0.00 12.40 13.84
C ASN A 21 0.13 12.69 12.35
N CYS A 22 -0.79 13.49 11.81
CA CYS A 22 -0.65 13.99 10.45
C CYS A 22 0.55 14.94 10.36
N ARG A 23 1.59 14.55 9.61
CA ARG A 23 2.79 15.36 9.39
C ARG A 23 2.87 15.77 7.92
N PRO A 24 3.29 17.00 7.59
CA PRO A 24 3.52 17.44 6.19
C PRO A 24 4.47 16.53 5.40
N THR A 25 5.38 15.83 6.09
CA THR A 25 6.28 14.84 5.48
C THR A 25 5.52 13.65 4.90
N MET A 26 4.43 13.20 5.55
CA MET A 26 3.63 12.07 5.07
C MET A 26 2.91 12.41 3.75
N ASP A 27 2.40 13.63 3.61
CA ASP A 27 1.77 14.07 2.36
C ASP A 27 2.77 14.15 1.21
N LYS A 28 3.99 14.64 1.47
CA LYS A 28 5.07 14.69 0.47
C LYS A 28 5.49 13.29 0.02
N ILE A 29 5.60 12.34 0.95
CA ILE A 29 5.95 10.94 0.62
C ILE A 29 4.84 10.34 -0.23
N ARG A 30 3.58 10.48 0.17
CA ARG A 30 2.44 9.98 -0.59
C ARG A 30 2.37 10.58 -2.00
N GLU A 31 2.59 11.88 -2.13
CA GLU A 31 2.67 12.55 -3.43
C GLU A 31 3.80 11.99 -4.30
N ALA A 32 4.99 11.83 -3.74
CA ALA A 32 6.16 11.29 -4.46
C ALA A 32 5.93 9.83 -4.90
N VAL A 33 5.38 8.99 -4.02
CA VAL A 33 5.01 7.61 -4.33
C VAL A 33 4.06 7.56 -5.52
N PHE A 34 2.91 8.23 -5.41
CA PHE A 34 1.91 8.18 -6.48
C PHE A 34 2.33 8.90 -7.76
N SER A 35 3.27 9.83 -7.69
CA SER A 35 3.88 10.41 -8.89
C SER A 35 4.76 9.39 -9.62
N SER A 36 5.53 8.58 -8.87
CA SER A 36 6.43 7.57 -9.45
C SER A 36 5.70 6.39 -10.09
N ILE A 37 4.47 6.09 -9.66
CA ILE A 37 3.62 5.00 -10.18
C ILE A 37 2.37 5.52 -10.90
N SER A 38 2.36 6.77 -11.33
CA SER A 38 1.16 7.44 -11.87
C SER A 38 0.54 6.71 -13.05
N ASN A 39 1.36 6.06 -13.89
CA ASN A 39 0.91 5.31 -15.06
C ASN A 39 0.44 3.90 -14.72
N ASP A 40 0.83 3.37 -13.55
CA ASP A 40 0.53 1.99 -13.14
C ASP A 40 -0.75 1.89 -12.30
N VAL A 41 -1.20 3.01 -11.69
CA VAL A 41 -2.38 3.03 -10.81
C VAL A 41 -3.72 2.86 -11.54
N PRO A 42 -3.96 3.49 -12.72
CA PRO A 42 -5.26 3.34 -13.39
C PRO A 42 -5.55 1.87 -13.74
N ASN A 43 -6.74 1.41 -13.35
CA ASN A 43 -7.22 0.02 -13.53
C ASN A 43 -6.44 -1.06 -12.78
N CYS A 44 -5.50 -0.73 -11.88
CA CYS A 44 -4.78 -1.72 -11.08
C CYS A 44 -5.66 -2.34 -9.99
N THR A 45 -5.26 -3.53 -9.53
CA THR A 45 -5.66 -4.12 -8.25
C THR A 45 -4.62 -3.74 -7.20
N PHE A 46 -5.03 -3.01 -6.17
CA PHE A 46 -4.15 -2.43 -5.16
C PHE A 46 -4.34 -3.11 -3.80
N LEU A 47 -3.25 -3.47 -3.14
CA LEU A 47 -3.25 -3.96 -1.75
C LEU A 47 -2.58 -2.95 -0.83
N ASP A 48 -3.32 -2.45 0.16
CA ASP A 48 -2.83 -1.66 1.29
C ASP A 48 -2.82 -2.56 2.53
N LEU A 49 -1.68 -3.22 2.80
CA LEU A 49 -1.61 -4.32 3.77
C LEU A 49 -1.61 -3.85 5.23
N PHE A 50 -1.18 -2.61 5.47
CA PHE A 50 -1.16 -1.97 6.80
C PHE A 50 -1.85 -0.61 6.69
N SER A 51 -3.16 -0.64 6.46
CA SER A 51 -3.89 0.49 5.89
C SER A 51 -4.02 1.71 6.80
N GLY A 52 -3.92 1.55 8.12
CA GLY A 52 -4.19 2.65 9.03
C GLY A 52 -5.54 3.30 8.75
N SER A 53 -5.54 4.61 8.51
CA SER A 53 -6.74 5.38 8.13
C SER A 53 -7.23 5.13 6.70
N GLY A 54 -6.49 4.36 5.89
CA GLY A 54 -6.78 4.07 4.48
C GLY A 54 -6.32 5.14 3.50
N ALA A 55 -5.46 6.07 3.93
CA ALA A 55 -5.06 7.21 3.12
C ALA A 55 -4.36 6.81 1.80
N ILE A 56 -3.56 5.76 1.81
CA ILE A 56 -2.86 5.23 0.63
C ILE A 56 -3.85 4.56 -0.33
N GLY A 57 -4.62 3.60 0.15
CA GLY A 57 -5.57 2.89 -0.71
C GLY A 57 -6.68 3.79 -1.26
N ILE A 58 -7.16 4.79 -0.49
CA ILE A 58 -8.15 5.76 -0.98
C ILE A 58 -7.53 6.71 -2.01
N GLU A 59 -6.25 7.09 -1.87
CA GLU A 59 -5.53 7.84 -2.91
C GLU A 59 -5.44 7.01 -4.20
N ALA A 60 -5.13 5.70 -4.12
CA ALA A 60 -5.13 4.79 -5.26
C ALA A 60 -6.52 4.71 -5.91
N LEU A 61 -7.58 4.55 -5.11
CA LEU A 61 -8.97 4.58 -5.59
C LEU A 61 -9.31 5.89 -6.30
N SER A 62 -8.88 7.02 -5.73
CA SER A 62 -9.10 8.35 -6.33
C SER A 62 -8.41 8.49 -7.68
N ARG A 63 -7.27 7.85 -7.89
CA ARG A 63 -6.48 7.87 -9.12
C ARG A 63 -6.87 6.79 -10.13
N GLY A 64 -7.91 6.00 -9.84
CA GLY A 64 -8.52 5.09 -10.81
C GLY A 64 -8.13 3.62 -10.63
N ALA A 65 -7.63 3.20 -9.47
CA ALA A 65 -7.53 1.78 -9.16
C ALA A 65 -8.91 1.10 -9.28
N LYS A 66 -8.97 -0.06 -9.94
CA LYS A 66 -10.25 -0.78 -10.17
C LYS A 66 -10.72 -1.53 -8.93
N LYS A 67 -9.78 -1.94 -8.08
CA LYS A 67 -10.03 -2.66 -6.82
C LYS A 67 -8.98 -2.29 -5.81
N VAL A 68 -9.39 -2.03 -4.57
CA VAL A 68 -8.49 -1.78 -3.45
C VAL A 68 -8.83 -2.72 -2.30
N VAL A 69 -7.85 -3.47 -1.85
CA VAL A 69 -7.96 -4.30 -0.65
C VAL A 69 -7.19 -3.63 0.48
N PHE A 70 -7.87 -3.38 1.59
CA PHE A 70 -7.31 -2.82 2.81
C PHE A 70 -7.21 -3.91 3.87
N ASN A 71 -6.13 -3.93 4.63
CA ASN A 71 -6.05 -4.75 5.84
C ASN A 71 -5.61 -3.92 7.03
N GLU A 72 -6.39 -3.95 8.11
CA GLU A 72 -6.12 -3.24 9.36
C GLU A 72 -6.56 -4.07 10.55
N ILE A 73 -5.65 -4.38 11.46
CA ILE A 73 -5.91 -5.25 12.60
C ILE A 73 -6.44 -4.49 13.82
N ASP A 74 -6.01 -3.24 14.03
CA ASP A 74 -6.42 -2.46 15.19
C ASP A 74 -7.90 -2.05 15.10
N PRO A 75 -8.73 -2.39 16.12
CA PRO A 75 -10.15 -2.13 16.04
C PRO A 75 -10.53 -0.64 16.03
N SER A 76 -9.71 0.23 16.61
CA SER A 76 -9.99 1.66 16.67
C SER A 76 -9.71 2.33 15.32
N THR A 77 -8.57 2.00 14.75
CA THR A 77 -8.12 2.45 13.43
C THR A 77 -9.04 1.90 12.33
N LEU A 78 -9.45 0.63 12.44
CA LEU A 78 -10.41 0.00 11.52
C LEU A 78 -11.76 0.75 11.45
N ARG A 79 -12.23 1.33 12.55
CA ARG A 79 -13.47 2.16 12.53
C ARG A 79 -13.29 3.40 11.66
N THR A 80 -12.14 4.07 11.78
CA THR A 80 -11.80 5.24 10.96
C THR A 80 -11.65 4.84 9.49
N LEU A 81 -10.93 3.74 9.21
CA LEU A 81 -10.80 3.18 7.86
C LEU A 81 -12.16 2.92 7.21
N ARG A 82 -13.06 2.22 7.90
CA ARG A 82 -14.40 1.92 7.39
C ARG A 82 -15.21 3.18 7.08
N LYS A 83 -15.14 4.18 7.96
CA LYS A 83 -15.80 5.47 7.74
C LYS A 83 -15.23 6.20 6.52
N ASN A 84 -13.91 6.24 6.39
CA ASN A 84 -13.27 6.84 5.24
C ASN A 84 -13.65 6.12 3.94
N VAL A 85 -13.54 4.79 3.90
CA VAL A 85 -13.88 4.00 2.70
C VAL A 85 -15.36 4.17 2.33
N SER A 86 -16.29 4.09 3.30
CA SER A 86 -17.71 4.25 3.02
C SER A 86 -18.10 5.64 2.49
N THR A 87 -17.28 6.66 2.74
CA THR A 87 -17.48 8.00 2.18
C THR A 87 -17.23 8.04 0.67
N TYR A 88 -16.33 7.21 0.15
CA TYR A 88 -15.89 7.22 -1.25
C TYR A 88 -16.36 6.01 -2.05
N ASP A 89 -16.69 4.92 -1.38
CA ASP A 89 -17.26 3.70 -1.93
C ASP A 89 -18.36 3.17 -0.98
N PRO A 90 -19.56 3.82 -0.97
CA PRO A 90 -20.62 3.52 0.00
C PRO A 90 -21.13 2.09 -0.04
N HIS A 91 -21.06 1.45 -1.19
CA HIS A 91 -21.55 0.10 -1.41
C HIS A 91 -20.44 -0.97 -1.40
N PHE A 92 -19.18 -0.55 -1.15
CA PHE A 92 -18.01 -1.44 -1.17
C PHE A 92 -17.89 -2.27 -2.45
N GLU A 93 -18.20 -1.64 -3.61
CA GLU A 93 -18.14 -2.29 -4.91
C GLU A 93 -16.71 -2.49 -5.40
N THR A 94 -15.82 -1.57 -5.04
CA THR A 94 -14.42 -1.57 -5.45
C THR A 94 -13.45 -1.79 -4.29
N CYS A 95 -13.92 -1.63 -3.06
CA CYS A 95 -13.11 -1.72 -1.85
C CYS A 95 -13.45 -2.94 -1.00
N VAL A 96 -12.44 -3.65 -0.54
CA VAL A 96 -12.55 -4.76 0.41
C VAL A 96 -11.75 -4.43 1.66
N ILE A 97 -12.35 -4.58 2.84
CA ILE A 97 -11.67 -4.35 4.12
C ILE A 97 -11.53 -5.66 4.89
N LEU A 98 -10.30 -6.02 5.21
CA LEU A 98 -9.96 -7.17 6.04
C LEU A 98 -9.60 -6.70 7.46
N LYS A 99 -9.90 -7.55 8.45
CA LYS A 99 -9.45 -7.39 9.83
C LYS A 99 -8.66 -8.64 10.21
N LYS A 100 -7.40 -8.68 9.82
CA LYS A 100 -6.55 -9.86 10.05
C LYS A 100 -5.12 -9.46 10.38
N ASP A 101 -4.41 -10.34 11.06
CA ASP A 101 -2.96 -10.32 11.01
C ASP A 101 -2.50 -10.40 9.55
N TRP A 102 -1.37 -9.76 9.22
CA TRP A 102 -0.92 -9.62 7.83
C TRP A 102 -0.64 -10.97 7.15
N GLN A 103 -0.10 -11.96 7.89
CA GLN A 103 0.14 -13.32 7.35
C GLN A 103 -1.18 -14.01 7.02
N GLN A 104 -2.14 -13.96 7.94
CA GLN A 104 -3.47 -14.53 7.72
C GLN A 104 -4.23 -13.81 6.59
N ALA A 105 -4.00 -12.50 6.42
CA ALA A 105 -4.55 -11.76 5.30
C ALA A 105 -4.00 -12.28 3.98
N LEU A 106 -2.68 -12.43 3.85
CA LEU A 106 -2.03 -12.94 2.63
C LEU A 106 -2.44 -14.38 2.33
N ILE A 107 -2.47 -15.27 3.33
CA ILE A 107 -2.94 -16.65 3.16
C ILE A 107 -4.39 -16.66 2.63
N GLY A 108 -5.26 -15.87 3.23
CA GLY A 108 -6.66 -15.81 2.83
C GLY A 108 -6.88 -15.20 1.44
N LEU A 109 -6.04 -14.26 1.02
CA LEU A 109 -6.07 -13.66 -0.31
C LEU A 109 -5.56 -14.64 -1.37
N SER A 110 -4.44 -15.32 -1.12
CA SER A 110 -3.91 -16.36 -2.00
C SER A 110 -4.90 -17.51 -2.18
N GLY A 111 -5.52 -17.99 -1.10
CA GLY A 111 -6.55 -19.04 -1.16
C GLY A 111 -7.80 -18.68 -1.99
N ARG A 112 -7.99 -17.40 -2.32
CA ARG A 112 -9.06 -16.91 -3.20
C ARG A 112 -8.59 -16.62 -4.62
N GLY A 113 -7.30 -16.85 -4.92
CA GLY A 113 -6.71 -16.55 -6.22
C GLY A 113 -6.61 -15.05 -6.52
N GLU A 114 -6.54 -14.21 -5.48
CA GLU A 114 -6.34 -12.76 -5.67
C GLU A 114 -4.94 -12.50 -6.23
N VAL A 115 -4.83 -11.52 -7.12
CA VAL A 115 -3.56 -11.06 -7.71
C VAL A 115 -3.52 -9.55 -7.69
N PHE A 116 -2.39 -8.98 -7.26
CA PHE A 116 -2.19 -7.56 -7.10
C PHE A 116 -1.14 -7.00 -8.05
N ASP A 117 -1.46 -5.85 -8.63
CA ASP A 117 -0.55 -5.10 -9.49
C ASP A 117 0.33 -4.15 -8.67
N ILE A 118 -0.23 -3.58 -7.60
CA ILE A 118 0.49 -2.69 -6.70
C ILE A 118 0.20 -3.07 -5.26
N VAL A 119 1.26 -3.14 -4.45
CA VAL A 119 1.17 -3.40 -3.00
C VAL A 119 1.89 -2.29 -2.24
N TYR A 120 1.29 -1.83 -1.15
CA TYR A 120 1.89 -0.89 -0.23
C TYR A 120 2.04 -1.48 1.17
N LEU A 121 3.23 -1.35 1.74
CA LEU A 121 3.61 -1.89 3.05
C LEU A 121 4.15 -0.75 3.93
N ASP A 122 3.42 -0.39 5.00
CA ASP A 122 3.87 0.52 6.07
C ASP A 122 3.58 -0.11 7.44
N PRO A 123 4.23 -1.24 7.78
CA PRO A 123 4.04 -1.88 9.07
C PRO A 123 4.56 -1.03 10.22
N PRO A 124 4.18 -1.34 11.48
CA PRO A 124 4.71 -0.64 12.66
C PRO A 124 6.25 -0.62 12.68
N TYR A 125 6.82 0.52 13.03
CA TYR A 125 8.24 0.86 12.96
C TYR A 125 9.21 -0.22 13.44
N GLN A 126 8.87 -0.88 14.56
CA GLN A 126 9.73 -1.85 15.21
C GLN A 126 9.87 -3.17 14.43
N MET A 127 8.98 -3.42 13.51
CA MET A 127 8.88 -4.68 12.76
C MET A 127 9.09 -4.48 11.25
N ALA A 128 9.18 -3.23 10.78
CA ALA A 128 9.09 -2.89 9.37
C ALA A 128 10.10 -3.64 8.49
N GLU A 129 11.35 -3.74 8.92
CA GLU A 129 12.40 -4.42 8.16
C GLU A 129 12.08 -5.91 7.94
N THR A 130 11.83 -6.63 9.03
CA THR A 130 11.57 -8.08 8.98
C THR A 130 10.24 -8.37 8.29
N VAL A 131 9.21 -7.61 8.61
CA VAL A 131 7.85 -7.83 8.07
C VAL A 131 7.79 -7.50 6.59
N ASN A 132 8.42 -6.41 6.13
CA ASN A 132 8.43 -6.07 4.72
C ASN A 132 9.05 -7.18 3.86
N LYS A 133 10.25 -7.66 4.26
CA LYS A 133 10.92 -8.75 3.56
C LYS A 133 10.06 -10.01 3.51
N GLN A 134 9.59 -10.48 4.66
CA GLN A 134 8.76 -11.67 4.76
C GLN A 134 7.46 -11.55 3.96
N ALA A 135 6.80 -10.38 3.99
CA ALA A 135 5.56 -10.16 3.25
C ALA A 135 5.81 -10.20 1.73
N ILE A 136 6.89 -9.60 1.24
CA ILE A 136 7.24 -9.59 -0.19
C ILE A 136 7.55 -11.00 -0.66
N GLU A 137 8.40 -11.74 0.07
CA GLU A 137 8.74 -13.13 -0.24
C GLU A 137 7.48 -14.02 -0.25
N MET A 138 6.64 -13.90 0.78
CA MET A 138 5.39 -14.65 0.89
C MET A 138 4.43 -14.35 -0.26
N MET A 139 4.29 -13.09 -0.69
CA MET A 139 3.43 -12.72 -1.82
C MET A 139 3.96 -13.27 -3.14
N ARG A 140 5.29 -13.22 -3.37
CA ARG A 140 5.93 -13.81 -4.54
C ARG A 140 5.65 -15.33 -4.60
N ASP A 141 5.94 -16.04 -3.51
CA ASP A 141 5.89 -17.50 -3.45
C ASP A 141 4.46 -18.05 -3.49
N SER A 142 3.48 -17.24 -3.08
CA SER A 142 2.05 -17.61 -3.09
C SER A 142 1.27 -17.15 -4.32
N GLY A 143 1.94 -16.53 -5.30
CA GLY A 143 1.31 -16.08 -6.55
C GLY A 143 0.36 -14.89 -6.39
N LEU A 144 0.53 -14.09 -5.33
CA LEU A 144 -0.28 -12.89 -5.07
C LEU A 144 0.11 -11.67 -5.93
N LEU A 145 1.22 -11.73 -6.65
CA LEU A 145 1.74 -10.63 -7.44
C LEU A 145 1.55 -10.87 -8.93
N SER A 146 1.09 -9.84 -9.66
CA SER A 146 1.08 -9.89 -11.12
C SER A 146 2.52 -9.90 -11.68
N PRO A 147 2.75 -10.36 -12.93
CA PRO A 147 4.09 -10.43 -13.50
C PRO A 147 4.86 -9.10 -13.54
N THR A 148 4.16 -7.99 -13.51
CA THR A 148 4.72 -6.62 -13.50
C THR A 148 4.47 -5.89 -12.20
N ALA A 149 4.21 -6.63 -11.11
CA ALA A 149 3.83 -6.04 -9.83
C ALA A 149 4.88 -5.09 -9.26
N ILE A 150 4.39 -4.04 -8.62
CA ILE A 150 5.19 -3.08 -7.88
C ILE A 150 4.85 -3.20 -6.40
N VAL A 151 5.85 -3.47 -5.56
CA VAL A 151 5.70 -3.45 -4.11
C VAL A 151 6.47 -2.26 -3.55
N ILE A 152 5.79 -1.41 -2.80
CA ILE A 152 6.37 -0.24 -2.13
C ILE A 152 6.38 -0.51 -0.64
N ALA A 153 7.57 -0.48 -0.04
CA ALA A 153 7.77 -0.76 1.38
C ALA A 153 8.41 0.43 2.10
N GLU A 154 7.74 0.92 3.15
CA GLU A 154 8.27 1.96 4.04
C GLU A 154 9.06 1.34 5.19
N GLN A 155 10.23 1.90 5.49
CA GLN A 155 11.06 1.54 6.64
C GLN A 155 12.04 2.67 7.01
N THR A 156 12.91 2.44 7.99
CA THR A 156 13.87 3.44 8.49
C THR A 156 15.31 3.13 8.19
N ILE A 157 15.59 1.92 7.76
CA ILE A 157 16.91 1.47 7.30
C ILE A 157 16.85 1.15 5.80
N ASN A 158 18.00 1.01 5.17
CA ASN A 158 18.02 0.65 3.75
C ASN A 158 17.38 -0.73 3.54
N PRO A 159 16.41 -0.84 2.61
CA PRO A 159 15.84 -2.12 2.24
C PRO A 159 16.88 -3.02 1.59
N GLU A 160 16.79 -4.33 1.87
CA GLU A 160 17.63 -5.34 1.25
C GLU A 160 17.07 -5.77 -0.11
N PRO A 161 17.94 -6.15 -1.07
CA PRO A 161 17.50 -6.83 -2.27
C PRO A 161 16.75 -8.12 -1.95
N ILE A 162 15.73 -8.43 -2.75
CA ILE A 162 14.96 -9.68 -2.66
C ILE A 162 15.04 -10.35 -4.03
N ASP A 163 15.32 -11.64 -4.04
CA ASP A 163 15.46 -12.43 -5.25
C ASP A 163 14.20 -12.38 -6.13
N GLY A 164 14.39 -12.19 -7.44
CA GLY A 164 13.31 -11.99 -8.41
C GLY A 164 12.78 -10.55 -8.52
N PHE A 165 13.34 -9.59 -7.77
CA PHE A 165 12.93 -8.18 -7.84
C PHE A 165 14.10 -7.26 -8.17
N THR A 166 13.84 -6.23 -8.98
CA THR A 166 14.67 -5.04 -9.01
C THR A 166 14.28 -4.10 -7.88
N LEU A 167 15.25 -3.47 -7.22
CA LEU A 167 15.04 -2.59 -6.07
C LEU A 167 15.52 -1.17 -6.38
N LYS A 168 14.60 -0.19 -6.23
CA LYS A 168 14.94 1.24 -6.20
C LYS A 168 14.70 1.80 -4.80
N ILE A 169 15.66 2.58 -4.29
CA ILE A 169 15.63 3.13 -2.93
C ILE A 169 15.50 4.65 -3.00
N HIS A 170 14.52 5.20 -2.27
CA HIS A 170 14.31 6.63 -2.14
C HIS A 170 14.27 7.04 -0.67
N LYS A 171 14.99 8.11 -0.31
CA LYS A 171 15.08 8.61 1.07
C LYS A 171 14.27 9.89 1.26
N TYR A 172 13.41 9.90 2.27
CA TYR A 172 12.59 11.04 2.66
C TYR A 172 12.77 11.34 4.15
N GLY A 173 13.80 12.11 4.47
CA GLY A 173 14.18 12.34 5.85
C GLY A 173 14.58 11.05 6.56
N ARG A 174 13.81 10.67 7.58
CA ARG A 174 14.04 9.42 8.33
C ARG A 174 13.35 8.20 7.70
N LYS A 175 12.44 8.40 6.76
CA LYS A 175 11.76 7.31 6.06
C LYS A 175 12.51 6.94 4.79
N ILE A 176 12.60 5.67 4.52
CA ILE A 176 13.19 5.10 3.33
C ILE A 176 12.13 4.24 2.64
N LEU A 177 11.96 4.44 1.35
CA LEU A 177 11.07 3.66 0.51
C LEU A 177 11.88 2.70 -0.33
N GLY A 178 11.60 1.41 -0.22
CA GLY A 178 12.01 0.40 -1.19
C GLY A 178 10.90 0.20 -2.21
N THR A 179 11.18 0.41 -3.48
CA THR A 179 10.28 0.06 -4.58
C THR A 179 10.81 -1.20 -5.26
N TYR A 180 10.12 -2.30 -5.08
CA TYR A 180 10.44 -3.60 -5.65
C TYR A 180 9.56 -3.84 -6.88
N LYS A 181 10.17 -4.14 -8.03
CA LYS A 181 9.46 -4.53 -9.25
C LYS A 181 9.79 -5.98 -9.59
N LEU A 182 8.75 -6.80 -9.74
CA LEU A 182 8.89 -8.20 -10.12
C LEU A 182 9.27 -8.31 -11.61
N GLY A 183 10.23 -9.19 -11.94
CA GLY A 183 10.44 -9.70 -13.30
C GLY A 183 11.15 -8.82 -14.30
N GLN A 184 11.94 -7.81 -13.89
CA GLN A 184 12.85 -7.09 -14.81
C GLN A 184 14.27 -7.08 -14.26
N GLU A 185 15.13 -7.97 -14.75
CA GLU A 185 16.54 -7.60 -14.87
C GLU A 185 16.61 -6.48 -15.91
N GLU A 186 16.99 -5.25 -15.50
CA GLU A 186 17.36 -4.21 -16.47
C GLU A 186 18.58 -4.77 -17.22
N GLU A 187 18.41 -5.18 -18.48
CA GLU A 187 19.55 -5.30 -19.39
C GLU A 187 20.17 -3.89 -19.49
N ASP A 188 21.29 -3.71 -18.80
CA ASP A 188 22.16 -2.55 -18.99
C ASP A 188 22.50 -2.40 -20.48
N LYS A 189 21.95 -1.34 -21.08
CA LYS A 189 22.38 -0.84 -22.38
C LYS A 189 23.26 0.37 -22.22
#